data_8553228c0023b1544168abfd16059bb7
#
_entry.id   8553228c0023b1544168abfd16059bb7
#
_cell.length_a   1.000
_cell.length_b   1.000
_cell.length_c   1.000
_cell.angle_alpha   90.00
_cell.angle_beta   90.00
_cell.angle_gamma   90.00
#
_symmetry.space_group_name_H-M   'P 1'
#
loop_
_entity.id
_entity.type
_entity.pdbx_description
1 polymer ?
#
loop_
_entity_poly.entity_id
_entity_poly.type
_entity_poly.pdbx_seq_one_letter_code
_entity_poly.pdbx_strand_id
1 'polypeptide(L)'
;GYLGPIGLENVIIIADNTVMKMFNAVCGGNQEGKHFINVNPSRDFPKLLQGDIRLIQQGDPCPKCTAKLETARGIEVGQVFKLHTKYSEALKATYLDFNGKAKPMVMGCYGIGVSRTMAATIEQNYDENGIIWPVSIAPYEVVIVPINTKDAEQMQISEQLYETLAKAGVEVVLDDRNERAGVKFKDADLIGYPVKITIGPKAVSEDTIEIKSR
;
A
#
# COMPACT_ATOMS: atom_id res chain seq x y z
N GLY A 1 13.21 -1.95 -32.46
CA GLY A 1 13.99 -3.01 -32.90
C GLY A 1 13.71 -3.59 -34.25
N TYR A 2 14.69 -4.33 -34.75
CA TYR A 2 14.62 -4.93 -36.09
C TYR A 2 14.37 -6.44 -36.04
N LEU A 3 14.19 -7.02 -34.85
CA LEU A 3 13.91 -8.45 -34.69
C LEU A 3 12.45 -8.73 -35.08
N GLY A 4 12.25 -9.77 -35.86
CA GLY A 4 10.93 -10.25 -36.27
C GLY A 4 10.91 -11.78 -36.39
N PRO A 5 9.73 -12.41 -36.44
CA PRO A 5 9.58 -13.87 -36.40
C PRO A 5 9.88 -14.57 -37.75
N ILE A 6 9.89 -13.81 -38.85
CA ILE A 6 10.08 -14.40 -40.20
C ILE A 6 11.54 -14.76 -40.45
N GLY A 7 11.78 -15.97 -40.87
CA GLY A 7 13.15 -16.43 -41.22
C GLY A 7 14.01 -16.80 -40.01
N LEU A 8 13.46 -16.89 -38.81
CA LEU A 8 14.18 -17.44 -37.67
C LEU A 8 14.21 -18.97 -37.71
N GLU A 9 15.39 -19.54 -37.49
CA GLU A 9 15.61 -20.99 -37.42
C GLU A 9 15.97 -21.40 -36.00
N ASN A 10 15.65 -22.62 -35.61
CA ASN A 10 15.98 -23.21 -34.30
C ASN A 10 15.41 -22.44 -33.07
N VAL A 11 14.31 -21.75 -33.24
CA VAL A 11 13.58 -21.08 -32.17
C VAL A 11 12.13 -21.49 -32.18
N ILE A 12 11.52 -21.56 -30.98
CA ILE A 12 10.08 -21.75 -30.83
C ILE A 12 9.44 -20.35 -30.83
N ILE A 13 8.53 -20.13 -31.77
CA ILE A 13 7.78 -18.89 -31.86
C ILE A 13 6.42 -19.09 -31.17
N ILE A 14 6.12 -18.26 -30.19
CA ILE A 14 4.80 -18.22 -29.53
C ILE A 14 4.16 -16.88 -29.86
N ALA A 15 2.99 -16.93 -30.47
CA ALA A 15 2.24 -15.73 -30.85
C ALA A 15 1.02 -15.54 -29.95
N ASP A 16 0.79 -14.30 -29.54
CA ASP A 16 -0.43 -13.95 -28.84
C ASP A 16 -1.67 -14.12 -29.74
N ASN A 17 -2.80 -14.47 -29.15
CA ASN A 17 -4.06 -14.63 -29.87
C ASN A 17 -4.48 -13.37 -30.65
N THR A 18 -4.12 -12.17 -30.19
CA THR A 18 -4.41 -10.92 -30.88
C THR A 18 -3.52 -10.73 -32.10
N VAL A 19 -2.27 -11.16 -32.04
CA VAL A 19 -1.32 -11.12 -33.17
C VAL A 19 -1.82 -11.99 -34.31
N MET A 20 -2.36 -13.17 -34.00
CA MET A 20 -2.90 -14.10 -35.02
C MET A 20 -4.10 -13.56 -35.81
N LYS A 21 -4.76 -12.53 -35.29
CA LYS A 21 -5.89 -11.84 -35.94
C LYS A 21 -5.47 -10.63 -36.77
N MET A 22 -4.18 -10.27 -36.76
CA MET A 22 -3.70 -9.11 -37.52
C MET A 22 -3.60 -9.42 -39.02
N PHE A 23 -3.84 -8.40 -39.81
CA PHE A 23 -3.66 -8.39 -41.26
C PHE A 23 -2.78 -7.21 -41.67
N ASN A 24 -1.92 -7.41 -42.67
CA ASN A 24 -1.04 -6.38 -43.21
C ASN A 24 -0.17 -5.70 -42.14
N ALA A 25 0.26 -6.48 -41.15
CA ALA A 25 1.11 -6.01 -40.07
C ALA A 25 2.54 -5.66 -40.55
N VAL A 26 3.30 -5.02 -39.69
CA VAL A 26 4.71 -4.75 -39.86
C VAL A 26 5.49 -5.47 -38.78
N CYS A 27 6.59 -6.14 -39.12
CA CYS A 27 7.50 -6.69 -38.13
C CYS A 27 8.97 -6.45 -38.51
N GLY A 28 9.90 -6.67 -37.58
CA GLY A 28 11.33 -6.56 -37.86
C GLY A 28 11.78 -7.52 -38.98
N GLY A 29 12.75 -7.08 -39.79
CA GLY A 29 13.28 -7.83 -40.90
C GLY A 29 14.56 -8.63 -40.58
N ASN A 30 14.92 -8.74 -39.28
CA ASN A 30 16.13 -9.41 -38.78
C ASN A 30 17.44 -8.84 -39.34
N GLN A 31 17.38 -7.61 -39.86
CA GLN A 31 18.50 -6.83 -40.33
C GLN A 31 18.33 -5.39 -39.89
N GLU A 32 19.44 -4.72 -39.62
CA GLU A 32 19.42 -3.31 -39.19
C GLU A 32 18.71 -2.43 -40.23
N GLY A 33 17.79 -1.58 -39.75
CA GLY A 33 17.01 -0.66 -40.56
C GLY A 33 15.95 -1.30 -41.46
N LYS A 34 15.74 -2.62 -41.41
CA LYS A 34 14.78 -3.29 -42.29
C LYS A 34 13.59 -3.87 -41.54
N HIS A 35 12.41 -3.76 -42.22
CA HIS A 35 11.16 -4.32 -41.74
C HIS A 35 10.43 -5.02 -42.86
N PHE A 36 9.71 -6.09 -42.51
CA PHE A 36 8.70 -6.68 -43.39
C PHE A 36 7.40 -5.93 -43.27
N ILE A 37 6.75 -5.65 -44.38
CA ILE A 37 5.41 -5.07 -44.48
C ILE A 37 4.46 -6.11 -45.05
N ASN A 38 3.15 -5.88 -44.90
CA ASN A 38 2.11 -6.80 -45.38
C ASN A 38 2.25 -8.21 -44.78
N VAL A 39 2.62 -8.26 -43.51
CA VAL A 39 2.78 -9.52 -42.78
C VAL A 39 1.41 -10.00 -42.30
N ASN A 40 1.14 -11.26 -42.62
CA ASN A 40 -0.09 -11.96 -42.22
C ASN A 40 0.29 -13.22 -41.45
N PRO A 41 0.12 -13.28 -40.14
CA PRO A 41 0.63 -14.33 -39.27
C PRO A 41 0.26 -15.75 -39.74
N SER A 42 -0.97 -15.95 -40.17
CA SER A 42 -1.44 -17.26 -40.67
C SER A 42 -0.72 -17.75 -41.93
N ARG A 43 -0.20 -16.83 -42.74
CA ARG A 43 0.57 -17.13 -43.96
C ARG A 43 2.07 -17.22 -43.69
N ASP A 44 2.58 -16.28 -42.89
CA ASP A 44 4.00 -16.00 -42.78
C ASP A 44 4.66 -16.72 -41.59
N PHE A 45 3.86 -17.22 -40.63
CA PHE A 45 4.34 -17.94 -39.44
C PHE A 45 3.83 -19.39 -39.40
N PRO A 46 4.26 -20.26 -40.30
CA PRO A 46 3.68 -21.61 -40.43
C PRO A 46 3.96 -22.55 -39.25
N LYS A 47 4.93 -22.25 -38.41
CA LYS A 47 5.38 -23.10 -37.30
C LYS A 47 5.41 -22.30 -35.97
N LEU A 48 4.25 -21.93 -35.47
CA LEU A 48 4.16 -21.23 -34.21
C LEU A 48 3.18 -21.91 -33.24
N LEU A 49 3.41 -21.69 -31.96
CA LEU A 49 2.42 -21.93 -30.92
C LEU A 49 1.57 -20.67 -30.72
N GLN A 50 0.33 -20.86 -30.36
CA GLN A 50 -0.60 -19.77 -30.11
C GLN A 50 -1.06 -19.83 -28.66
N GLY A 51 -1.18 -18.66 -28.01
CA GLY A 51 -1.65 -18.56 -26.62
C GLY A 51 -2.04 -17.14 -26.26
N ASP A 52 -2.66 -17.01 -25.12
CA ASP A 52 -2.90 -15.70 -24.48
C ASP A 52 -1.69 -15.37 -23.60
N ILE A 53 -0.77 -14.59 -24.12
CA ILE A 53 0.52 -14.30 -23.49
C ILE A 53 0.77 -12.80 -23.27
N ARG A 54 -0.15 -11.94 -23.69
CA ARG A 54 -0.02 -10.50 -23.45
C ARG A 54 -0.33 -10.14 -22.00
N LEU A 55 0.21 -9.03 -21.55
CA LEU A 55 -0.17 -8.46 -20.26
C LEU A 55 -1.61 -7.93 -20.32
N ILE A 56 -2.31 -8.12 -19.22
CA ILE A 56 -3.66 -7.59 -19.01
C ILE A 56 -3.67 -6.06 -19.07
N GLN A 57 -4.71 -5.49 -19.64
CA GLN A 57 -4.87 -4.04 -19.79
C GLN A 57 -6.22 -3.58 -19.21
N GLN A 58 -6.28 -2.29 -18.90
CA GLN A 58 -7.56 -1.68 -18.51
C GLN A 58 -8.61 -1.86 -19.59
N GLY A 59 -9.81 -2.27 -19.19
CA GLY A 59 -10.91 -2.53 -20.08
C GLY A 59 -10.97 -3.96 -20.67
N ASP A 60 -9.96 -4.80 -20.41
CA ASP A 60 -10.02 -6.22 -20.76
C ASP A 60 -11.15 -6.92 -20.00
N PRO A 61 -11.79 -7.92 -20.60
CA PRO A 61 -12.81 -8.69 -19.91
C PRO A 61 -12.21 -9.60 -18.85
N CYS A 62 -12.83 -9.65 -17.68
CA CYS A 62 -12.47 -10.62 -16.64
C CYS A 62 -12.73 -12.06 -17.16
N PRO A 63 -11.78 -12.99 -17.04
CA PRO A 63 -11.96 -14.35 -17.53
C PRO A 63 -13.02 -15.15 -16.78
N LYS A 64 -13.45 -14.70 -15.60
CA LYS A 64 -14.47 -15.38 -14.78
C LYS A 64 -15.88 -14.83 -14.98
N CYS A 65 -16.04 -13.51 -15.10
CA CYS A 65 -17.36 -12.88 -15.12
C CYS A 65 -17.58 -11.91 -16.28
N THR A 66 -16.59 -11.76 -17.17
CA THR A 66 -16.62 -10.87 -18.36
C THR A 66 -16.75 -9.38 -18.06
N ALA A 67 -16.86 -8.95 -16.80
CA ALA A 67 -16.83 -7.55 -16.43
C ALA A 67 -15.53 -6.89 -16.89
N LYS A 68 -15.57 -5.62 -17.25
CA LYS A 68 -14.38 -4.87 -17.64
C LYS A 68 -13.45 -4.70 -16.43
N LEU A 69 -12.17 -4.96 -16.64
CA LEU A 69 -11.14 -4.77 -15.63
C LEU A 69 -10.76 -3.30 -15.51
N GLU A 70 -10.61 -2.84 -14.28
CA GLU A 70 -10.08 -1.53 -13.96
C GLU A 70 -8.67 -1.68 -13.41
N THR A 71 -7.82 -0.68 -13.65
CA THR A 71 -6.47 -0.62 -13.10
C THR A 71 -6.38 0.48 -12.06
N ALA A 72 -5.74 0.18 -10.94
CA ALA A 72 -5.45 1.13 -9.89
C ALA A 72 -3.98 1.01 -9.47
N ARG A 73 -3.41 2.13 -9.03
CA ARG A 73 -2.10 2.10 -8.36
C ARG A 73 -2.31 1.75 -6.90
N GLY A 74 -1.53 0.81 -6.40
CA GLY A 74 -1.52 0.42 -5.00
C GLY A 74 -0.15 0.63 -4.37
N ILE A 75 -0.12 0.81 -3.05
CA ILE A 75 1.11 0.80 -2.27
C ILE A 75 1.29 -0.61 -1.74
N GLU A 76 2.42 -1.24 -2.06
CA GLU A 76 2.75 -2.58 -1.56
C GLU A 76 3.16 -2.50 -0.08
N VAL A 77 2.27 -2.88 0.82
CA VAL A 77 2.51 -2.84 2.27
C VAL A 77 3.07 -4.15 2.84
N GLY A 78 2.92 -5.24 2.11
CA GLY A 78 3.44 -6.55 2.51
C GLY A 78 3.60 -7.49 1.32
N GLN A 79 4.36 -8.58 1.52
CA GLN A 79 4.68 -9.53 0.47
C GLN A 79 4.86 -10.93 1.03
N VAL A 80 4.57 -11.93 0.21
CA VAL A 80 4.76 -13.35 0.51
C VAL A 80 5.49 -14.01 -0.63
N PHE A 81 6.60 -14.68 -0.32
CA PHE A 81 7.35 -15.45 -1.29
C PHE A 81 7.34 -16.93 -0.97
N LYS A 82 7.08 -17.77 -1.95
CA LYS A 82 7.26 -19.21 -1.87
C LYS A 82 8.72 -19.52 -2.29
N LEU A 83 9.56 -19.80 -1.31
CA LEU A 83 10.98 -20.08 -1.55
C LEU A 83 11.25 -21.56 -1.86
N HIS A 84 10.27 -22.42 -1.60
CA HIS A 84 10.41 -23.87 -1.76
C HIS A 84 11.65 -24.40 -1.05
N THR A 85 12.48 -25.23 -1.72
CA THR A 85 13.70 -25.82 -1.17
C THR A 85 14.98 -25.12 -1.61
N LYS A 86 14.87 -24.00 -2.34
CA LYS A 86 16.02 -23.29 -2.93
C LYS A 86 17.16 -23.01 -1.95
N TYR A 87 16.83 -22.54 -0.76
CA TYR A 87 17.82 -22.22 0.26
C TYR A 87 18.09 -23.38 1.21
N SER A 88 17.08 -24.15 1.56
CA SER A 88 17.22 -25.28 2.49
C SER A 88 18.09 -26.39 1.94
N GLU A 89 18.04 -26.65 0.64
CA GLU A 89 18.97 -27.62 -0.01
C GLU A 89 20.42 -27.14 0.06
N ALA A 90 20.67 -25.87 -0.29
CA ALA A 90 22.01 -25.28 -0.22
C ALA A 90 22.58 -25.26 1.22
N LEU A 91 21.72 -24.99 2.21
CA LEU A 91 22.08 -24.96 3.63
C LEU A 91 22.07 -26.33 4.30
N LYS A 92 21.64 -27.39 3.57
CA LYS A 92 21.42 -28.74 4.12
C LYS A 92 20.46 -28.75 5.31
N ALA A 93 19.49 -27.80 5.33
CA ALA A 93 18.47 -27.70 6.37
C ALA A 93 17.37 -28.74 6.09
N THR A 94 17.42 -29.84 6.83
CA THR A 94 16.53 -30.99 6.64
C THR A 94 15.73 -31.28 7.92
N TYR A 95 14.62 -31.96 7.76
CA TYR A 95 13.82 -32.59 8.84
C TYR A 95 13.61 -34.07 8.51
N LEU A 96 13.33 -34.86 9.53
CA LEU A 96 12.91 -36.26 9.35
C LEU A 96 11.40 -36.32 9.21
N ASP A 97 10.92 -36.91 8.11
CA ASP A 97 9.50 -37.16 7.91
C ASP A 97 9.02 -38.31 8.83
N PHE A 98 7.71 -38.59 8.83
CA PHE A 98 7.12 -39.61 9.69
C PHE A 98 7.66 -41.05 9.45
N ASN A 99 8.36 -41.29 8.34
CA ASN A 99 9.06 -42.54 8.04
C ASN A 99 10.56 -42.50 8.44
N GLY A 100 11.01 -41.42 9.11
CA GLY A 100 12.43 -41.23 9.46
C GLY A 100 13.32 -40.83 8.28
N LYS A 101 12.75 -40.45 7.12
CA LYS A 101 13.51 -40.04 5.96
C LYS A 101 13.82 -38.57 5.98
N ALA A 102 15.09 -38.19 5.81
CA ALA A 102 15.49 -36.79 5.72
C ALA A 102 14.94 -36.13 4.45
N LYS A 103 14.29 -34.97 4.62
CA LYS A 103 13.77 -34.13 3.55
C LYS A 103 14.18 -32.67 3.77
N PRO A 104 14.47 -31.91 2.69
CA PRO A 104 14.72 -30.49 2.81
C PRO A 104 13.46 -29.75 3.31
N MET A 105 13.67 -28.74 4.15
CA MET A 105 12.59 -27.89 4.63
C MET A 105 12.01 -27.06 3.47
N VAL A 106 10.68 -27.01 3.39
CA VAL A 106 9.98 -26.10 2.48
C VAL A 106 9.86 -24.74 3.13
N MET A 107 10.34 -23.70 2.47
CA MET A 107 10.47 -22.36 3.03
C MET A 107 9.49 -21.39 2.40
N GLY A 108 9.05 -20.42 3.18
CA GLY A 108 8.38 -19.22 2.76
C GLY A 108 9.06 -17.99 3.36
N CYS A 109 8.82 -16.83 2.77
CA CYS A 109 9.25 -15.53 3.32
C CYS A 109 8.03 -14.62 3.37
N TYR A 110 7.87 -13.93 4.50
CA TYR A 110 6.73 -13.08 4.79
C TYR A 110 7.25 -11.74 5.27
N GLY A 111 6.87 -10.66 4.60
CA GLY A 111 7.31 -9.32 4.96
C GLY A 111 6.14 -8.35 5.10
N ILE A 112 6.21 -7.47 6.10
CA ILE A 112 5.32 -6.34 6.28
C ILE A 112 6.17 -5.09 6.45
N GLY A 113 5.94 -4.08 5.62
CA GLY A 113 6.58 -2.78 5.71
C GLY A 113 5.85 -1.91 6.74
N VAL A 114 6.23 -1.96 8.02
CA VAL A 114 5.53 -1.26 9.11
C VAL A 114 5.43 0.23 8.83
N SER A 115 6.54 0.91 8.57
CA SER A 115 6.57 2.35 8.24
C SER A 115 5.88 2.66 6.91
N ARG A 116 5.96 1.75 5.94
CA ARG A 116 5.23 1.90 4.68
C ARG A 116 3.72 1.78 4.88
N THR A 117 3.25 0.90 5.75
CA THR A 117 1.84 0.76 6.11
C THR A 117 1.34 2.05 6.77
N MET A 118 2.12 2.62 7.68
CA MET A 118 1.81 3.91 8.29
C MET A 118 1.70 5.02 7.24
N ALA A 119 2.67 5.15 6.34
CA ALA A 119 2.64 6.13 5.26
C ALA A 119 1.45 5.93 4.33
N ALA A 120 1.12 4.69 3.98
CA ALA A 120 -0.05 4.37 3.16
C ALA A 120 -1.37 4.74 3.85
N THR A 121 -1.43 4.59 5.17
CA THR A 121 -2.61 5.02 5.95
C THR A 121 -2.78 6.54 5.89
N ILE A 122 -1.70 7.30 6.03
CA ILE A 122 -1.73 8.77 5.91
C ILE A 122 -2.21 9.18 4.50
N GLU A 123 -1.67 8.56 3.45
CA GLU A 123 -2.06 8.82 2.06
C GLU A 123 -3.56 8.55 1.77
N GLN A 124 -4.21 7.74 2.58
CA GLN A 124 -5.62 7.38 2.42
C GLN A 124 -6.55 8.10 3.39
N ASN A 125 -6.01 8.68 4.46
CA ASN A 125 -6.79 9.27 5.55
C ASN A 125 -6.24 10.66 5.90
N TYR A 126 -6.60 11.65 5.11
CA TYR A 126 -6.27 13.06 5.34
C TYR A 126 -7.35 13.98 4.77
N ASP A 127 -7.35 15.23 5.23
CA ASP A 127 -8.10 16.33 4.64
C ASP A 127 -7.19 17.56 4.44
N GLU A 128 -7.77 18.69 4.10
CA GLU A 128 -7.06 19.97 3.89
C GLU A 128 -6.36 20.52 5.13
N ASN A 129 -6.71 20.03 6.33
CA ASN A 129 -6.17 20.48 7.61
C ASN A 129 -5.04 19.56 8.12
N GLY A 130 -4.95 18.33 7.63
CA GLY A 130 -3.90 17.38 8.02
C GLY A 130 -4.34 15.92 8.03
N ILE A 131 -3.66 15.13 8.83
CA ILE A 131 -3.86 13.67 8.93
C ILE A 131 -5.17 13.37 9.66
N ILE A 132 -5.83 12.27 9.25
CA ILE A 132 -6.97 11.68 9.98
C ILE A 132 -6.56 10.26 10.39
N TRP A 133 -5.99 10.12 11.59
CA TRP A 133 -5.56 8.82 12.06
C TRP A 133 -6.74 7.92 12.44
N PRO A 134 -6.79 6.67 11.94
CA PRO A 134 -7.57 5.64 12.58
C PRO A 134 -7.08 5.43 14.02
N VAL A 135 -7.99 5.35 14.99
CA VAL A 135 -7.65 5.24 16.43
C VAL A 135 -6.66 4.10 16.71
N SER A 136 -6.83 2.96 16.01
CA SER A 136 -6.02 1.76 16.20
C SER A 136 -4.52 1.90 15.89
N ILE A 137 -4.11 2.96 15.19
CA ILE A 137 -2.71 3.23 14.82
C ILE A 137 -2.29 4.67 15.05
N ALA A 138 -3.15 5.46 15.67
CA ALA A 138 -2.82 6.81 16.07
C ALA A 138 -1.65 6.81 17.07
N PRO A 139 -0.65 7.71 16.92
CA PRO A 139 0.43 7.84 17.90
C PRO A 139 -0.07 8.19 19.30
N TYR A 140 -1.14 8.98 19.34
CA TYR A 140 -1.92 9.31 20.53
C TYR A 140 -3.39 9.41 20.11
N GLU A 141 -4.28 8.88 20.95
CA GLU A 141 -5.72 8.89 20.69
C GLU A 141 -6.35 10.25 20.99
N VAL A 142 -5.83 10.93 22.02
CA VAL A 142 -6.39 12.17 22.54
C VAL A 142 -5.33 13.24 22.71
N VAL A 143 -5.64 14.47 22.31
CA VAL A 143 -4.90 15.66 22.71
C VAL A 143 -5.76 16.56 23.59
N ILE A 144 -5.23 16.98 24.74
CA ILE A 144 -5.82 18.00 25.63
C ILE A 144 -5.15 19.33 25.33
N VAL A 145 -5.94 20.34 25.00
CA VAL A 145 -5.46 21.68 24.63
C VAL A 145 -6.03 22.74 25.59
N PRO A 146 -5.30 23.13 26.66
CA PRO A 146 -5.61 24.30 27.42
C PRO A 146 -5.44 25.56 26.58
N ILE A 147 -6.45 26.42 26.54
CA ILE A 147 -6.42 27.68 25.77
C ILE A 147 -5.40 28.64 26.34
N ASN A 148 -5.30 28.72 27.67
CA ASN A 148 -4.37 29.58 28.37
C ASN A 148 -3.58 28.80 29.43
N THR A 149 -2.33 28.50 29.14
CA THR A 149 -1.43 27.77 30.06
C THR A 149 -0.93 28.60 31.24
N LYS A 150 -1.21 29.91 31.27
CA LYS A 150 -0.93 30.80 32.43
C LYS A 150 -2.08 30.84 33.43
N ASP A 151 -3.22 30.30 33.06
CA ASP A 151 -4.38 30.18 33.95
C ASP A 151 -4.23 28.86 34.73
N ALA A 152 -4.01 28.98 36.03
CA ALA A 152 -3.76 27.85 36.91
C ALA A 152 -4.93 26.88 37.01
N GLU A 153 -6.19 27.39 36.91
CA GLU A 153 -7.37 26.54 36.99
C GLU A 153 -7.56 25.70 35.71
N GLN A 154 -7.36 26.33 34.55
CA GLN A 154 -7.39 25.59 33.26
C GLN A 154 -6.30 24.51 33.21
N MET A 155 -5.10 24.81 33.70
CA MET A 155 -4.02 23.84 33.73
C MET A 155 -4.32 22.69 34.71
N GLN A 156 -4.84 23.01 35.91
CA GLN A 156 -5.21 21.99 36.89
C GLN A 156 -6.26 21.02 36.33
N ILE A 157 -7.29 21.51 35.67
CA ILE A 157 -8.33 20.69 35.02
C ILE A 157 -7.68 19.82 33.92
N SER A 158 -6.79 20.43 33.12
CA SER A 158 -6.12 19.70 32.02
C SER A 158 -5.23 18.59 32.54
N GLU A 159 -4.46 18.79 33.59
CA GLU A 159 -3.60 17.80 34.21
C GLU A 159 -4.40 16.68 34.88
N GLN A 160 -5.47 16.99 35.58
CA GLN A 160 -6.37 15.98 36.18
C GLN A 160 -7.01 15.09 35.12
N LEU A 161 -7.46 15.72 34.02
CA LEU A 161 -8.03 14.97 32.90
C LEU A 161 -6.98 14.08 32.22
N TYR A 162 -5.77 14.61 31.99
CA TYR A 162 -4.64 13.85 31.47
C TYR A 162 -4.35 12.61 32.32
N GLU A 163 -4.21 12.79 33.64
CA GLU A 163 -3.96 11.67 34.54
C GLU A 163 -5.09 10.63 34.55
N THR A 164 -6.33 11.11 34.48
CA THR A 164 -7.51 10.23 34.48
C THR A 164 -7.54 9.36 33.21
N LEU A 165 -7.32 9.97 32.05
CA LEU A 165 -7.30 9.24 30.77
C LEU A 165 -6.09 8.29 30.69
N ALA A 166 -4.91 8.74 31.10
CA ALA A 166 -3.71 7.91 31.13
C ALA A 166 -3.86 6.69 32.07
N LYS A 167 -4.45 6.87 33.27
CA LYS A 167 -4.78 5.76 34.18
C LYS A 167 -5.81 4.79 33.59
N ALA A 168 -6.69 5.27 32.73
CA ALA A 168 -7.65 4.45 32.00
C ALA A 168 -7.04 3.71 30.80
N GLY A 169 -5.75 3.92 30.51
CA GLY A 169 -5.03 3.28 29.41
C GLY A 169 -5.20 3.96 28.05
N VAL A 170 -5.69 5.19 28.02
CA VAL A 170 -5.80 6.01 26.80
C VAL A 170 -4.44 6.65 26.49
N GLU A 171 -3.99 6.55 25.26
CA GLU A 171 -2.80 7.26 24.77
C GLU A 171 -3.13 8.74 24.60
N VAL A 172 -2.77 9.54 25.59
CA VAL A 172 -3.14 10.97 25.69
C VAL A 172 -1.89 11.86 25.74
N VAL A 173 -1.98 13.04 25.12
CA VAL A 173 -0.97 14.09 25.21
C VAL A 173 -1.59 15.39 25.67
N LEU A 174 -0.87 16.15 26.52
CA LEU A 174 -1.23 17.49 26.97
C LEU A 174 -0.36 18.51 26.23
N ASP A 175 -0.99 19.44 25.50
CA ASP A 175 -0.27 20.56 24.87
C ASP A 175 -0.10 21.71 25.85
N ASP A 176 0.92 21.61 26.68
CA ASP A 176 1.29 22.57 27.72
C ASP A 176 2.12 23.77 27.21
N ARG A 177 2.36 23.84 25.89
CA ARG A 177 3.12 24.93 25.28
C ARG A 177 2.45 26.29 25.51
N ASN A 178 3.27 27.30 25.83
CA ASN A 178 2.79 28.69 25.96
C ASN A 178 2.63 29.33 24.56
N GLU A 179 1.69 28.82 23.78
CA GLU A 179 1.38 29.24 22.42
C GLU A 179 -0.07 29.71 22.32
N ARG A 180 -0.38 30.47 21.25
CA ARG A 180 -1.75 30.90 20.97
C ARG A 180 -2.65 29.71 20.68
N ALA A 181 -3.87 29.69 21.20
CA ALA A 181 -4.82 28.59 20.99
C ALA A 181 -5.01 28.21 19.51
N GLY A 182 -5.05 29.19 18.61
CA GLY A 182 -5.17 28.94 17.17
C GLY A 182 -3.98 28.20 16.57
N VAL A 183 -2.76 28.37 17.10
CA VAL A 183 -1.56 27.62 16.69
C VAL A 183 -1.69 26.18 17.16
N LYS A 184 -1.99 25.96 18.45
CA LYS A 184 -2.19 24.64 19.03
C LYS A 184 -3.28 23.85 18.29
N PHE A 185 -4.40 24.51 17.93
CA PHE A 185 -5.48 23.86 17.18
C PHE A 185 -5.05 23.42 15.78
N LYS A 186 -4.31 24.26 15.06
CA LYS A 186 -3.79 23.92 13.73
C LYS A 186 -2.76 22.80 13.80
N ASP A 187 -1.87 22.84 14.79
CA ASP A 187 -0.90 21.77 15.00
C ASP A 187 -1.60 20.44 15.33
N ALA A 188 -2.62 20.49 16.21
CA ALA A 188 -3.40 19.30 16.55
C ALA A 188 -4.15 18.73 15.35
N ASP A 189 -4.71 19.59 14.49
CA ASP A 189 -5.38 19.15 13.26
C ASP A 189 -4.39 18.64 12.22
N LEU A 190 -3.20 19.24 12.10
CA LEU A 190 -2.14 18.78 11.20
C LEU A 190 -1.58 17.41 11.61
N ILE A 191 -1.31 17.21 12.90
CA ILE A 191 -0.85 15.93 13.45
C ILE A 191 -1.95 14.87 13.33
N GLY A 192 -3.22 15.29 13.50
CA GLY A 192 -4.39 14.44 13.25
C GLY A 192 -4.82 13.60 14.42
N TYR A 193 -4.75 14.11 15.64
CA TYR A 193 -5.27 13.39 16.81
C TYR A 193 -6.74 13.02 16.62
N PRO A 194 -7.13 11.75 16.84
CA PRO A 194 -8.53 11.32 16.67
C PRO A 194 -9.52 12.09 17.53
N VAL A 195 -9.12 12.47 18.75
CA VAL A 195 -9.94 13.27 19.67
C VAL A 195 -9.15 14.46 20.18
N LYS A 196 -9.75 15.65 20.09
CA LYS A 196 -9.23 16.89 20.67
C LYS A 196 -10.16 17.39 21.75
N ILE A 197 -9.63 17.56 22.96
CA ILE A 197 -10.34 18.13 24.11
C ILE A 197 -9.80 19.51 24.37
N THR A 198 -10.67 20.50 24.33
CA THR A 198 -10.32 21.93 24.58
C THR A 198 -10.75 22.34 25.98
N ILE A 199 -9.78 22.84 26.77
CA ILE A 199 -10.02 23.37 28.10
C ILE A 199 -9.92 24.90 28.02
N GLY A 200 -11.05 25.55 28.09
CA GLY A 200 -11.19 27.00 28.04
C GLY A 200 -11.82 27.60 29.29
N PRO A 201 -12.13 28.92 29.30
CA PRO A 201 -12.76 29.59 30.44
C PRO A 201 -14.07 28.94 30.90
N LYS A 202 -14.84 28.34 29.98
CA LYS A 202 -16.08 27.63 30.32
C LYS A 202 -15.86 26.35 31.12
N ALA A 203 -14.72 25.73 31.00
CA ALA A 203 -14.38 24.57 31.83
C ALA A 203 -14.24 24.95 33.29
N VAL A 204 -13.79 26.17 33.56
CA VAL A 204 -13.64 26.71 34.91
C VAL A 204 -14.98 27.24 35.48
N SER A 205 -15.73 28.00 34.65
CA SER A 205 -16.95 28.70 35.14
C SER A 205 -18.23 27.87 35.07
N GLU A 206 -18.30 26.90 34.11
CA GLU A 206 -19.52 26.17 33.78
C GLU A 206 -19.34 24.65 33.84
N ASP A 207 -18.15 24.18 34.23
CA ASP A 207 -17.76 22.74 34.21
C ASP A 207 -18.01 22.07 32.84
N THR A 208 -17.75 22.84 31.77
CA THR A 208 -18.05 22.40 30.40
C THR A 208 -16.79 22.38 29.54
N ILE A 209 -16.47 21.23 28.94
CA ILE A 209 -15.37 21.06 28.02
C ILE A 209 -15.86 20.86 26.58
N GLU A 210 -15.06 21.24 25.60
CA GLU A 210 -15.34 20.98 24.18
C GLU A 210 -14.56 19.74 23.72
N ILE A 211 -15.28 18.78 23.15
CA ILE A 211 -14.68 17.57 22.56
C ILE A 211 -14.98 17.56 21.06
N LYS A 212 -13.93 17.43 20.27
CA LYS A 212 -14.01 17.31 18.81
C LYS A 212 -13.37 16.01 18.38
N SER A 213 -14.10 15.16 17.66
CA SER A 213 -13.54 14.02 16.92
C SER A 213 -13.17 14.44 15.50
N ARG A 214 -12.14 13.83 15.00
CA ARG A 214 -11.63 14.07 13.64
C ARG A 214 -11.92 12.89 12.72
#